data_0725ecf892c02a2dd7a090518f6db901
#
_entry.id   0725ecf892c02a2dd7a090518f6db901
#
_cell.length_a   1.000
_cell.length_b   1.000
_cell.length_c   1.000
_cell.angle_alpha   90.00
_cell.angle_beta   90.00
_cell.angle_gamma   90.00
#
_symmetry.space_group_name_H-M   'P 1'
#
loop_
_entity.id
_entity.type
_entity.pdbx_description
1 polymer ?
#
loop_
_entity_poly.entity_id
_entity_poly.type
_entity_poly.pdbx_seq_one_letter_code
_entity_poly.pdbx_strand_id
1 'polypeptide(L)'
;MVVSQATRGRTPIELMVSQLDCETIALPTGATIYQRGAAAKAIYGVRRGIVELIDPEGEKTCFRPGEIFCYQDIVWHNGGHRSDAHALTPVEVLRLDRLRFMNLLHNHPTLALQLIGQQHERLREQRTSGTCCY
;
A
#
# COMPACT_ATOMS: atom_id res chain seq x y z
N MET A 1 19.74 -22.06 2.74
CA MET A 1 18.88 -22.31 3.82
C MET A 1 18.53 -21.14 4.61
N VAL A 2 19.46 -20.61 5.30
CA VAL A 2 19.23 -19.47 6.14
C VAL A 2 18.69 -18.29 5.35
N VAL A 3 19.26 -18.04 4.19
CA VAL A 3 18.83 -16.95 3.33
C VAL A 3 17.38 -17.11 2.92
N SER A 4 17.02 -18.33 2.57
CA SER A 4 15.68 -18.63 2.16
C SER A 4 14.68 -18.37 3.28
N GLN A 5 15.03 -18.74 4.48
CA GLN A 5 14.16 -18.50 5.62
C GLN A 5 14.00 -17.03 5.93
N ALA A 6 15.09 -16.28 5.84
CA ALA A 6 15.05 -14.85 6.08
C ALA A 6 14.13 -14.17 5.08
N THR A 7 14.20 -14.57 3.80
CA THR A 7 13.35 -13.99 2.77
C THR A 7 11.90 -14.35 3.01
N ARG A 8 11.63 -15.59 3.39
CA ARG A 8 10.26 -16.01 3.64
C ARG A 8 9.61 -15.28 4.80
N GLY A 9 10.40 -14.94 5.80
CA GLY A 9 9.88 -14.29 6.98
C GLY A 9 9.60 -12.81 6.79
N ARG A 10 9.99 -12.24 5.67
CA ARG A 10 9.83 -10.81 5.46
C ARG A 10 8.48 -10.45 4.90
N THR A 11 7.84 -9.47 5.54
CA THR A 11 6.60 -8.91 5.06
C THR A 11 6.89 -7.86 3.99
N PRO A 12 5.89 -7.47 3.18
CA PRO A 12 6.07 -6.38 2.22
C PRO A 12 6.57 -5.10 2.88
N ILE A 13 6.08 -4.77 4.07
CA ILE A 13 6.51 -3.58 4.80
C ILE A 13 7.99 -3.67 5.16
N GLU A 14 8.43 -4.83 5.63
CA GLU A 14 9.83 -5.02 5.98
C GLU A 14 10.74 -4.87 4.78
N LEU A 15 10.29 -5.36 3.63
CA LEU A 15 11.06 -5.21 2.41
C LEU A 15 11.15 -3.74 1.99
N MET A 16 10.06 -3.00 2.15
CA MET A 16 10.08 -1.56 1.85
C MET A 16 11.05 -0.81 2.75
N VAL A 17 11.00 -1.09 4.04
CA VAL A 17 11.85 -0.41 5.02
C VAL A 17 13.33 -0.65 4.72
N SER A 18 13.66 -1.80 4.16
CA SER A 18 15.05 -2.13 3.85
C SER A 18 15.62 -1.31 2.70
N GLN A 19 14.78 -0.57 1.97
CA GLN A 19 15.26 0.24 0.87
C GLN A 19 15.80 1.57 1.37
N LEU A 20 16.93 2.00 0.83
CA LEU A 20 17.60 3.21 1.29
C LEU A 20 16.76 4.47 1.13
N ASP A 21 15.96 4.53 0.09
CA ASP A 21 15.18 5.73 -0.21
C ASP A 21 13.74 5.65 0.27
N CYS A 22 13.45 4.73 1.17
CA CYS A 22 12.11 4.63 1.74
C CYS A 22 11.92 5.73 2.78
N GLU A 23 10.92 6.56 2.58
CA GLU A 23 10.61 7.66 3.49
C GLU A 23 9.53 7.26 4.48
N THR A 24 9.58 7.83 5.67
CA THR A 24 8.52 7.66 6.66
C THR A 24 7.84 9.00 6.82
N ILE A 25 6.52 9.03 6.68
CA ILE A 25 5.73 10.26 6.74
C ILE A 25 4.67 10.10 7.82
N ALA A 26 4.63 11.03 8.76
CA ALA A 26 3.63 11.04 9.81
C ALA A 26 2.57 12.08 9.47
N LEU A 27 1.30 11.69 9.52
CA LEU A 27 0.21 12.57 9.15
C LEU A 27 -0.92 12.50 10.20
N PRO A 28 -1.59 13.63 10.45
CA PRO A 28 -2.73 13.62 11.39
C PRO A 28 -3.98 13.09 10.72
N THR A 29 -5.00 12.82 11.52
CA THR A 29 -6.31 12.41 11.04
C THR A 29 -6.82 13.42 10.01
N GLY A 30 -7.33 12.91 8.91
CA GLY A 30 -7.92 13.73 7.85
C GLY A 30 -6.94 14.23 6.82
N ALA A 31 -5.63 14.06 7.03
CA ALA A 31 -4.64 14.53 6.07
C ALA A 31 -4.73 13.73 4.78
N THR A 32 -4.58 14.43 3.66
CA THR A 32 -4.60 13.80 2.34
C THR A 32 -3.23 13.21 2.03
N ILE A 33 -3.22 11.95 1.60
CA ILE A 33 -1.99 11.32 1.15
C ILE A 33 -1.81 11.55 -0.34
N TYR A 34 -2.86 11.31 -1.12
CA TYR A 34 -2.89 11.67 -2.53
C TYR A 34 -4.34 11.81 -2.97
N GLN A 35 -4.53 12.45 -4.11
CA GLN A 35 -5.85 12.69 -4.67
C GLN A 35 -6.03 11.87 -5.95
N ARG A 36 -7.25 11.47 -6.19
CA ARG A 36 -7.62 10.80 -7.43
C ARG A 36 -7.21 11.65 -8.62
N GLY A 37 -6.63 11.02 -9.62
CA GLY A 37 -6.17 11.71 -10.82
C GLY A 37 -4.72 12.19 -10.74
N ALA A 38 -4.15 12.26 -9.54
CA ALA A 38 -2.75 12.64 -9.41
C ALA A 38 -1.85 11.51 -9.90
N ALA A 39 -0.65 11.86 -10.35
CA ALA A 39 0.31 10.86 -10.83
C ALA A 39 0.74 9.94 -9.69
N ALA A 40 0.75 8.65 -9.95
CA ALA A 40 1.19 7.65 -8.97
C ALA A 40 2.70 7.51 -9.06
N LYS A 41 3.40 8.27 -8.24
CA LYS A 41 4.86 8.33 -8.28
C LYS A 41 5.53 7.42 -7.26
N ALA A 42 4.77 6.84 -6.36
CA ALA A 42 5.31 6.04 -5.27
C ALA A 42 4.29 5.04 -4.81
N ILE A 43 4.78 3.99 -4.14
CA ILE A 43 3.92 3.06 -3.44
C ILE A 43 3.98 3.40 -1.96
N TYR A 44 2.92 3.09 -1.23
CA TYR A 44 2.80 3.43 0.17
C TYR A 44 2.52 2.19 1.01
N GLY A 45 3.05 2.18 2.22
CA GLY A 45 2.75 1.13 3.19
C GLY A 45 2.32 1.75 4.50
N VAL A 46 1.41 1.10 5.21
CA VAL A 46 0.95 1.58 6.50
C VAL A 46 1.82 0.99 7.59
N ARG A 47 2.43 1.85 8.37
CA ARG A 47 3.23 1.43 9.51
C ARG A 47 2.44 1.55 10.81
N ARG A 48 1.65 2.62 10.94
CA ARG A 48 0.78 2.85 12.09
C ARG A 48 -0.49 3.52 11.62
N GLY A 49 -1.58 3.24 12.30
CA GLY A 49 -2.85 3.87 12.02
C GLY A 49 -3.58 3.23 10.87
N ILE A 50 -4.57 3.92 10.35
CA ILE A 50 -5.44 3.41 9.29
C ILE A 50 -5.55 4.44 8.19
N VAL A 51 -5.34 3.97 6.96
CA VAL A 51 -5.50 4.78 5.74
C VAL A 51 -6.79 4.34 5.06
N GLU A 52 -7.57 5.30 4.61
CA GLU A 52 -8.81 5.02 3.89
C GLU A 52 -8.69 5.51 2.46
N LEU A 53 -9.04 4.63 1.52
CA LEU A 53 -9.13 4.98 0.11
C LEU A 53 -10.59 5.05 -0.28
N ILE A 54 -10.94 6.10 -1.06
CA ILE A 54 -12.31 6.28 -1.55
C ILE A 54 -12.23 6.31 -3.07
N ASP A 55 -12.88 5.36 -3.73
CA ASP A 55 -12.85 5.26 -5.19
C ASP A 55 -13.91 6.17 -5.82
N PRO A 56 -13.95 6.28 -7.16
CA PRO A 56 -14.90 7.17 -7.83
C PRO A 56 -16.37 6.86 -7.54
N GLU A 57 -16.67 5.61 -7.21
CA GLU A 57 -18.03 5.21 -6.89
C GLU A 57 -18.39 5.44 -5.42
N GLY A 58 -17.45 5.93 -4.62
CA GLY A 58 -17.68 6.17 -3.21
C GLY A 58 -17.40 4.98 -2.32
N GLU A 59 -16.89 3.89 -2.88
CA GLU A 59 -16.51 2.71 -2.11
C GLU A 59 -15.28 3.01 -1.28
N LYS A 60 -15.31 2.58 -0.03
CA LYS A 60 -14.23 2.84 0.91
C LYS A 60 -13.48 1.57 1.22
N THR A 61 -12.17 1.65 1.23
CA THR A 61 -11.29 0.54 1.58
C THR A 61 -10.28 1.03 2.59
N CYS A 62 -10.11 0.32 3.70
CA CYS A 62 -9.15 0.69 4.72
C CYS A 62 -7.93 -0.20 4.66
N PHE A 63 -6.79 0.41 4.91
CA PHE A 63 -5.52 -0.30 4.98
C PHE A 63 -4.93 -0.11 6.38
N ARG A 64 -4.50 -1.23 6.96
CA ARG A 64 -4.01 -1.31 8.32
C ARG A 64 -2.50 -1.50 8.36
N PRO A 65 -1.87 -1.41 9.53
CA PRO A 65 -0.43 -1.63 9.63
C PRO A 65 0.00 -2.95 9.01
N GLY A 66 1.06 -2.89 8.23
CA GLY A 66 1.59 -4.05 7.52
C GLY A 66 1.12 -4.16 6.09
N GLU A 67 0.17 -3.34 5.67
CA GLU A 67 -0.41 -3.43 4.34
C GLU A 67 0.13 -2.34 3.43
N ILE A 68 0.23 -2.67 2.15
CA ILE A 68 0.72 -1.77 1.10
C ILE A 68 -0.47 -1.40 0.22
N PHE A 69 -0.58 -0.14 -0.16
CA PHE A 69 -1.67 0.31 -1.02
C PHE A 69 -1.14 1.07 -2.23
N CYS A 70 -2.02 1.32 -3.17
CA CYS A 70 -1.82 1.93 -4.48
C CYS A 70 -0.97 1.10 -5.45
N TYR A 71 -0.78 -0.19 -5.16
CA TYR A 71 -0.05 -1.08 -6.05
C TYR A 71 -0.66 -1.10 -7.46
N GLN A 72 -1.98 -1.16 -7.54
CA GLN A 72 -2.69 -1.22 -8.82
C GLN A 72 -2.49 0.03 -9.66
N ASP A 73 -2.44 1.19 -9.01
CA ASP A 73 -2.29 2.45 -9.71
C ASP A 73 -0.96 2.51 -10.46
N ILE A 74 0.08 1.93 -9.86
CA ILE A 74 1.40 1.93 -10.49
C ILE A 74 1.47 0.93 -11.62
N VAL A 75 0.89 -0.24 -11.44
CA VAL A 75 1.05 -1.35 -12.37
C VAL A 75 0.01 -1.32 -13.49
N TRP A 76 -1.24 -0.98 -13.17
CA TRP A 76 -2.34 -1.17 -14.12
C TRP A 76 -3.06 0.08 -14.57
N HIS A 77 -2.84 1.23 -13.95
CA HIS A 77 -3.64 2.43 -14.24
C HIS A 77 -2.82 3.56 -14.85
N ASN A 78 -1.81 3.21 -15.64
CA ASN A 78 -0.98 4.20 -16.33
C ASN A 78 -0.39 5.25 -15.42
N GLY A 79 -0.19 4.89 -14.15
CA GLY A 79 0.44 5.78 -13.20
C GLY A 79 -0.45 6.87 -12.63
N GLY A 80 -1.77 6.78 -12.83
CA GLY A 80 -2.69 7.72 -12.19
C GLY A 80 -3.41 7.07 -11.03
N HIS A 81 -3.61 7.82 -9.95
CA HIS A 81 -4.34 7.30 -8.80
C HIS A 81 -5.83 7.22 -9.11
N ARG A 82 -6.40 6.05 -8.84
CA ARG A 82 -7.82 5.82 -9.06
C ARG A 82 -8.67 6.38 -7.93
N SER A 83 -8.12 6.44 -6.73
CA SER A 83 -8.87 6.82 -5.52
C SER A 83 -8.20 7.96 -4.79
N ASP A 84 -8.98 8.62 -3.93
CA ASP A 84 -8.41 9.53 -2.94
C ASP A 84 -7.93 8.71 -1.76
N ALA A 85 -6.80 9.09 -1.18
CA ALA A 85 -6.27 8.42 0.01
C ALA A 85 -6.08 9.45 1.11
N HIS A 86 -6.58 9.14 2.29
CA HIS A 86 -6.42 10.03 3.44
C HIS A 86 -6.25 9.24 4.73
N ALA A 87 -5.76 9.92 5.74
CA ALA A 87 -5.54 9.32 7.05
C ALA A 87 -6.87 9.27 7.81
N LEU A 88 -7.37 8.08 8.08
CA LEU A 88 -8.59 7.90 8.85
C LEU A 88 -8.31 8.14 10.34
N THR A 89 -7.13 7.78 10.79
CA THR A 89 -6.60 8.05 12.12
C THR A 89 -5.25 8.70 11.93
N PRO A 90 -4.59 9.16 12.99
CA PRO A 90 -3.19 9.56 12.83
C PRO A 90 -2.41 8.37 12.29
N VAL A 91 -1.58 8.60 11.29
CA VAL A 91 -0.90 7.52 10.60
C VAL A 91 0.59 7.79 10.48
N GLU A 92 1.33 6.70 10.33
CA GLU A 92 2.71 6.73 9.90
C GLU A 92 2.76 5.85 8.66
N VAL A 93 3.09 6.43 7.51
CA VAL A 93 3.14 5.69 6.25
C VAL A 93 4.55 5.70 5.69
N LEU A 94 4.89 4.63 5.02
CA LEU A 94 6.14 4.51 4.29
C LEU A 94 5.86 4.86 2.84
N ARG A 95 6.81 5.56 2.23
CA ARG A 95 6.69 5.95 0.83
C ARG A 95 7.94 5.50 0.10
N LEU A 96 7.75 4.72 -0.95
CA LEU A 96 8.84 4.24 -1.78
C LEU A 96 8.59 4.64 -3.23
N ASP A 97 9.56 5.31 -3.81
CA ASP A 97 9.52 5.77 -5.18
C ASP A 97 9.23 4.61 -6.15
N ARG A 98 8.52 4.93 -7.22
CA ARG A 98 8.07 3.95 -8.21
C ARG A 98 9.21 3.11 -8.76
N LEU A 99 10.31 3.74 -9.16
CA LEU A 99 11.44 3.00 -9.72
C LEU A 99 12.05 2.06 -8.70
N ARG A 100 12.17 2.51 -7.46
CA ARG A 100 12.68 1.66 -6.38
C ARG A 100 11.75 0.50 -6.13
N PHE A 101 10.45 0.74 -6.18
CA PHE A 101 9.48 -0.31 -5.99
C PHE A 101 9.56 -1.35 -7.10
N MET A 102 9.69 -0.91 -8.36
CA MET A 102 9.81 -1.82 -9.48
C MET A 102 11.08 -2.67 -9.37
N ASN A 103 12.18 -2.06 -8.93
CA ASN A 103 13.41 -2.81 -8.67
C ASN A 103 13.23 -3.83 -7.55
N LEU A 104 12.49 -3.44 -6.52
CA LEU A 104 12.22 -4.33 -5.40
C LEU A 104 11.43 -5.56 -5.87
N LEU A 105 10.42 -5.34 -6.71
CA LEU A 105 9.65 -6.45 -7.28
C LEU A 105 10.52 -7.36 -8.14
N HIS A 106 11.43 -6.78 -8.89
CA HIS A 106 12.31 -7.55 -9.75
C HIS A 106 13.23 -8.46 -8.92
N ASN A 107 13.72 -7.94 -7.80
CA ASN A 107 14.63 -8.69 -6.94
C ASN A 107 13.92 -9.65 -5.98
N HIS A 108 12.62 -9.44 -5.77
CA HIS A 108 11.83 -10.26 -4.87
C HIS A 108 10.50 -10.63 -5.52
N PRO A 109 10.53 -11.60 -6.45
CA PRO A 109 9.30 -11.95 -7.19
C PRO A 109 8.14 -12.40 -6.31
N THR A 110 8.43 -12.99 -5.15
CA THR A 110 7.37 -13.41 -4.24
C THR A 110 6.60 -12.25 -3.66
N LEU A 111 7.20 -11.06 -3.64
CA LEU A 111 6.50 -9.86 -3.18
C LEU A 111 5.28 -9.56 -4.04
N ALA A 112 5.41 -9.72 -5.35
CA ALA A 112 4.28 -9.49 -6.25
C ALA A 112 3.13 -10.44 -5.92
N LEU A 113 3.44 -11.69 -5.63
CA LEU A 113 2.41 -12.67 -5.26
C LEU A 113 1.75 -12.31 -3.94
N GLN A 114 2.51 -11.82 -2.98
CA GLN A 114 1.96 -11.39 -1.71
C GLN A 114 1.02 -10.20 -1.87
N LEU A 115 1.38 -9.25 -2.73
CA LEU A 115 0.56 -8.08 -2.97
C LEU A 115 -0.74 -8.45 -3.68
N ILE A 116 -0.67 -9.37 -4.63
CA ILE A 116 -1.87 -9.86 -5.32
C ILE A 116 -2.79 -10.58 -4.32
N GLY A 117 -2.22 -11.39 -3.44
CA GLY A 117 -2.99 -12.08 -2.41
C GLY A 117 -3.69 -11.10 -1.48
N GLN A 118 -2.98 -10.06 -1.06
CA GLN A 118 -3.55 -9.02 -0.21
C GLN A 118 -4.72 -8.34 -0.90
N GLN A 119 -4.60 -8.06 -2.19
CA GLN A 119 -5.65 -7.42 -2.97
C GLN A 119 -6.90 -8.29 -3.04
N HIS A 120 -6.73 -9.58 -3.26
CA HIS A 120 -7.84 -10.52 -3.28
C HIS A 120 -8.57 -10.58 -1.94
N GLU A 121 -7.81 -10.54 -0.86
CA GLU A 121 -8.39 -10.53 0.47
C GLU A 121 -9.25 -9.28 0.67
N ARG A 122 -8.77 -8.15 0.23
CA ARG A 122 -9.49 -6.89 0.33
C ARG A 122 -10.82 -6.93 -0.41
N LEU A 123 -10.80 -7.43 -1.62
CA LEU A 123 -12.02 -7.53 -2.42
C LEU A 123 -13.04 -8.45 -1.76
N ARG A 124 -12.58 -9.54 -1.19
CA ARG A 124 -13.47 -10.46 -0.51
C ARG A 124 -14.10 -9.83 0.72
N GLU A 125 -13.31 -9.10 1.49
CA GLU A 125 -13.82 -8.42 2.68
C GLU A 125 -14.88 -7.39 2.33
N GLN A 126 -14.65 -6.63 1.29
CA GLN A 126 -15.61 -5.64 0.83
C GLN A 126 -16.94 -6.27 0.45
N ARG A 127 -16.90 -7.40 -0.23
CA ARG A 127 -18.13 -8.07 -0.65
C ARG A 127 -18.92 -8.61 0.52
N THR A 128 -18.23 -9.11 1.53
CA THR A 128 -18.91 -9.76 2.64
C THR A 128 -19.43 -8.78 3.67
N SER A 129 -18.63 -7.77 4.01
CA SER A 129 -19.01 -6.86 5.08
C SER A 129 -19.61 -5.56 4.59
N GLY A 130 -19.26 -5.13 3.40
CA GLY A 130 -19.74 -3.87 2.86
C GLY A 130 -19.20 -2.65 3.54
N THR A 131 -18.36 -2.80 4.56
CA THR A 131 -17.79 -1.68 5.27
C THR A 131 -16.31 -1.89 5.50
N CYS A 132 -15.66 -0.79 5.81
CA CYS A 132 -14.28 -0.80 6.17
C CYS A 132 -14.12 -1.16 7.62
N CYS A 133 -13.00 -0.96 8.15
CA CYS A 133 -12.56 -1.47 9.42
C CYS A 133 -13.01 -0.70 10.64
N TYR A 134 -14.04 0.02 10.61
CA TYR A 134 -14.53 0.61 11.85
C TYR A 134 -15.97 0.22 12.21
#